data_dd195f725d70373efc69a57e74f04f0c
#
_entry.id   dd195f725d70373efc69a57e74f04f0c
#
_cell.length_a   1.000
_cell.length_b   1.000
_cell.length_c   1.000
_cell.angle_alpha   90.00
_cell.angle_beta   90.00
_cell.angle_gamma   90.00
#
_symmetry.space_group_name_H-M   'P 1'
#
loop_
_entity.id
_entity.type
_entity.pdbx_description
1 polymer ?
#
loop_
_entity_poly.entity_id
_entity_poly.type
_entity_poly.pdbx_seq_one_letter_code
_entity_poly.pdbx_strand_id
1 'polypeptide(L)'
;MTSRPRHIALVGHGMVGSRFTEEITRLDPDGTRVHLTAVGTEPGPAYNRILLPHVLAGHHTDHTIALPHTPADHVHIRTDTTATHLDPLARTLTLDEGTHLHYDELVLATGAHAHLPPVPGLRESDGTPGPGVSALRQAADCHRITSLLEPGAPAVVLGGGVLGLETARGLAQAGIRVHLVESSPWIMRRQIDRGAARILTRLYTDLGVQVHTWRVAARWIPGTGLELDDGHVLAADACIVTAGVAPTTDLAQQAGLATDHGIVVDDHLATSHPRVHAIGDCARHPGAPAGLVAPGWEQAAVLARRLTGTDPGATYTGTRPVTRLKATGIDLTAFGQVDTDPDHPDPDAGDTVTVTDPRTGRYGALTVTGDRIRGAVLLGFPEAAATLAQMYETGAPPPQDLLALLQGLPSALGHSQEEPEQDPLVCRCNAVHRSTIEDALDQGATDRDAVAARTRATTGCGGCTRQVQDLIDARPAPAAR
;
A
#
# COMPACT_ATOMS: atom_id res chain seq x y z
N MET A 1 1.98 -38.49 20.77
CA MET A 1 1.00 -38.57 19.67
C MET A 1 1.12 -37.25 18.90
N THR A 2 1.72 -37.26 17.74
CA THR A 2 1.78 -36.10 16.86
C THR A 2 0.37 -35.84 16.34
N SER A 3 -0.24 -34.71 16.76
CA SER A 3 -1.53 -34.30 16.22
C SER A 3 -1.39 -34.07 14.71
N ARG A 4 -2.42 -34.45 13.94
CA ARG A 4 -2.49 -34.14 12.49
C ARG A 4 -2.26 -32.64 12.28
N PRO A 5 -1.46 -32.21 11.27
CA PRO A 5 -1.37 -30.79 10.92
C PRO A 5 -2.76 -30.20 10.67
N ARG A 6 -2.98 -28.96 11.15
CA ARG A 6 -4.23 -28.26 10.91
C ARG A 6 -4.29 -27.76 9.47
N HIS A 7 -5.44 -27.89 8.84
CA HIS A 7 -5.65 -27.37 7.50
C HIS A 7 -6.19 -25.96 7.53
N ILE A 8 -5.43 -25.02 6.98
CA ILE A 8 -5.81 -23.61 6.83
C ILE A 8 -6.25 -23.39 5.38
N ALA A 9 -7.45 -22.84 5.18
CA ALA A 9 -7.88 -22.31 3.90
C ALA A 9 -7.68 -20.79 3.88
N LEU A 10 -7.07 -20.25 2.83
CA LEU A 10 -6.85 -18.82 2.61
C LEU A 10 -7.63 -18.39 1.37
N VAL A 11 -8.52 -17.42 1.50
CA VAL A 11 -9.27 -16.83 0.38
C VAL A 11 -8.69 -15.46 0.04
N GLY A 12 -8.10 -15.35 -1.14
CA GLY A 12 -7.40 -14.18 -1.64
C GLY A 12 -5.89 -14.33 -1.57
N HIS A 13 -5.24 -14.44 -2.74
CA HIS A 13 -3.79 -14.56 -2.89
C HIS A 13 -3.18 -13.30 -3.52
N GLY A 14 -3.58 -12.11 -3.02
CA GLY A 14 -2.95 -10.83 -3.32
C GLY A 14 -1.75 -10.56 -2.41
N MET A 15 -1.35 -9.28 -2.27
CA MET A 15 -0.17 -8.88 -1.47
C MET A 15 -0.20 -9.37 -0.02
N VAL A 16 -1.37 -9.32 0.63
CA VAL A 16 -1.51 -9.73 2.03
C VAL A 16 -1.62 -11.25 2.15
N GLY A 17 -2.36 -11.91 1.26
CA GLY A 17 -2.44 -13.37 1.22
C GLY A 17 -1.09 -14.02 0.92
N SER A 18 -0.34 -13.48 -0.03
CA SER A 18 1.04 -13.92 -0.32
C SER A 18 1.94 -13.75 0.90
N ARG A 19 1.85 -12.61 1.60
CA ARG A 19 2.61 -12.39 2.84
C ARG A 19 2.25 -13.40 3.92
N PHE A 20 0.96 -13.69 4.10
CA PHE A 20 0.53 -14.71 5.06
C PHE A 20 1.08 -16.10 4.71
N THR A 21 1.04 -16.47 3.43
CA THR A 21 1.61 -17.74 2.92
C THR A 21 3.10 -17.86 3.24
N GLU A 22 3.86 -16.80 3.06
CA GLU A 22 5.29 -16.77 3.37
C GLU A 22 5.58 -16.88 4.87
N GLU A 23 4.80 -16.16 5.69
CA GLU A 23 4.95 -16.26 7.16
C GLU A 23 4.64 -17.69 7.65
N ILE A 24 3.63 -18.36 7.08
CA ILE A 24 3.36 -19.78 7.36
C ILE A 24 4.58 -20.65 6.98
N THR A 25 5.08 -20.50 5.75
CA THR A 25 6.25 -21.28 5.29
C THR A 25 7.49 -21.03 6.16
N ARG A 26 7.72 -19.78 6.58
CA ARG A 26 8.86 -19.42 7.43
C ARG A 26 8.75 -19.98 8.85
N LEU A 27 7.54 -20.00 9.43
CA LEU A 27 7.28 -20.42 10.80
C LEU A 27 7.09 -21.94 10.96
N ASP A 28 6.73 -22.62 9.89
CA ASP A 28 6.54 -24.09 9.83
C ASP A 28 7.11 -24.67 8.52
N PRO A 29 8.44 -24.60 8.31
CA PRO A 29 9.05 -24.96 7.03
C PRO A 29 8.82 -26.43 6.63
N ASP A 30 8.64 -27.30 7.62
CA ASP A 30 8.45 -28.74 7.42
C ASP A 30 6.95 -29.15 7.34
N GLY A 31 6.01 -28.22 7.50
CA GLY A 31 4.56 -28.48 7.47
C GLY A 31 4.05 -29.41 8.58
N THR A 32 4.76 -29.45 9.71
CA THR A 32 4.41 -30.36 10.80
C THR A 32 3.23 -29.87 11.65
N ARG A 33 2.90 -28.59 11.57
CA ARG A 33 1.86 -27.92 12.36
C ARG A 33 0.64 -27.55 11.53
N VAL A 34 0.86 -27.04 10.30
CA VAL A 34 -0.19 -26.54 9.44
C VAL A 34 0.03 -26.91 7.98
N HIS A 35 -1.05 -27.19 7.27
CA HIS A 35 -1.10 -27.27 5.81
C HIS A 35 -1.95 -26.10 5.31
N LEU A 36 -1.52 -25.43 4.24
CA LEU A 36 -2.19 -24.26 3.69
C LEU A 36 -2.70 -24.53 2.28
N THR A 37 -3.98 -24.23 2.03
CA THR A 37 -4.52 -24.10 0.67
C THR A 37 -4.97 -22.66 0.45
N ALA A 38 -4.31 -21.94 -0.42
CA ALA A 38 -4.65 -20.58 -0.84
C ALA A 38 -5.42 -20.61 -2.17
N VAL A 39 -6.49 -19.85 -2.26
CA VAL A 39 -7.26 -19.65 -3.50
C VAL A 39 -7.25 -18.18 -3.89
N GLY A 40 -7.00 -17.89 -5.17
CA GLY A 40 -6.94 -16.53 -5.71
C GLY A 40 -7.65 -16.44 -7.05
N THR A 41 -8.54 -15.45 -7.18
CA THR A 41 -9.37 -15.23 -8.39
C THR A 41 -8.54 -14.77 -9.59
N GLU A 42 -7.42 -14.06 -9.35
CA GLU A 42 -6.58 -13.58 -10.43
C GLU A 42 -5.67 -14.70 -10.95
N PRO A 43 -5.44 -14.79 -12.27
CA PRO A 43 -4.49 -15.74 -12.84
C PRO A 43 -3.04 -15.35 -12.52
N GLY A 44 -2.16 -16.35 -12.44
CA GLY A 44 -0.74 -16.13 -12.24
C GLY A 44 -0.32 -15.85 -10.79
N PRO A 45 0.94 -15.45 -10.58
CA PRO A 45 1.49 -15.20 -9.25
C PRO A 45 0.94 -13.92 -8.62
N ALA A 46 0.98 -13.84 -7.29
CA ALA A 46 0.76 -12.57 -6.59
C ALA A 46 1.77 -11.51 -7.05
N TYR A 47 1.36 -10.25 -7.08
CA TYR A 47 2.21 -9.16 -7.54
C TYR A 47 2.05 -7.90 -6.67
N ASN A 48 3.03 -7.00 -6.76
CA ASN A 48 3.04 -5.75 -6.02
C ASN A 48 2.13 -4.70 -6.67
N ARG A 49 0.88 -4.59 -6.22
CA ARG A 49 -0.11 -3.63 -6.72
C ARG A 49 0.29 -2.18 -6.54
N ILE A 50 1.20 -1.87 -5.62
CA ILE A 50 1.70 -0.52 -5.40
C ILE A 50 2.47 -0.01 -6.63
N LEU A 51 2.99 -0.93 -7.46
CA LEU A 51 3.77 -0.60 -8.65
C LEU A 51 2.92 -0.49 -9.93
N LEU A 52 1.60 -0.68 -9.88
CA LEU A 52 0.75 -0.55 -11.06
C LEU A 52 0.86 0.82 -11.77
N PRO A 53 0.98 1.97 -11.08
CA PRO A 53 1.27 3.24 -11.76
C PRO A 53 2.62 3.25 -12.51
N HIS A 54 3.61 2.49 -12.04
CA HIS A 54 4.89 2.33 -12.73
C HIS A 54 4.80 1.40 -13.94
N VAL A 55 3.87 0.44 -13.95
CA VAL A 55 3.54 -0.36 -15.13
C VAL A 55 2.93 0.54 -16.21
N LEU A 56 1.99 1.43 -15.85
CA LEU A 56 1.43 2.43 -16.78
C LEU A 56 2.50 3.36 -17.34
N ALA A 57 3.51 3.71 -16.55
CA ALA A 57 4.66 4.51 -16.99
C ALA A 57 5.66 3.75 -17.89
N GLY A 58 5.47 2.42 -18.06
CA GLY A 58 6.40 1.57 -18.83
C GLY A 58 7.70 1.21 -18.10
N HIS A 59 7.81 1.51 -16.79
CA HIS A 59 9.01 1.21 -16.00
C HIS A 59 9.05 -0.24 -15.52
N HIS A 60 7.89 -0.90 -15.43
CA HIS A 60 7.72 -2.28 -15.00
C HIS A 60 6.79 -3.03 -15.94
N THR A 61 6.89 -4.36 -15.91
CA THR A 61 5.94 -5.29 -16.53
C THR A 61 5.28 -6.13 -15.43
N ASP A 62 4.20 -6.82 -15.73
CA ASP A 62 3.54 -7.73 -14.79
C ASP A 62 4.52 -8.74 -14.18
N HIS A 63 5.48 -9.21 -14.98
CA HIS A 63 6.49 -10.14 -14.52
C HIS A 63 7.46 -9.50 -13.50
N THR A 64 7.89 -8.26 -13.73
CA THR A 64 8.87 -7.59 -12.84
C THR A 64 8.26 -7.11 -11.53
N ILE A 65 6.94 -7.03 -11.44
CA ILE A 65 6.23 -6.72 -10.19
C ILE A 65 5.74 -7.97 -9.44
N ALA A 66 5.95 -9.17 -9.98
CA ALA A 66 5.59 -10.42 -9.31
C ALA A 66 6.29 -10.53 -7.94
N LEU A 67 5.54 -10.99 -6.95
CA LEU A 67 6.10 -11.23 -5.62
C LEU A 67 6.84 -12.58 -5.62
N PRO A 68 8.02 -12.66 -4.97
CA PRO A 68 8.71 -13.92 -4.81
C PRO A 68 7.85 -14.93 -4.05
N HIS A 69 7.92 -16.19 -4.42
CA HIS A 69 7.27 -17.28 -3.72
C HIS A 69 8.27 -18.39 -3.44
N THR A 70 8.34 -18.85 -2.20
CA THR A 70 9.12 -20.01 -1.82
C THR A 70 8.20 -21.24 -1.83
N PRO A 71 8.37 -22.18 -2.76
CA PRO A 71 7.59 -23.41 -2.77
C PRO A 71 7.79 -24.23 -1.49
N ALA A 72 6.72 -24.82 -0.99
CA ALA A 72 6.74 -25.76 0.14
C ALA A 72 5.66 -26.84 -0.07
N ASP A 73 5.97 -28.08 0.21
CA ASP A 73 5.09 -29.23 -0.09
C ASP A 73 3.74 -29.18 0.64
N HIS A 74 3.68 -28.48 1.79
CA HIS A 74 2.48 -28.31 2.59
C HIS A 74 1.67 -27.06 2.25
N VAL A 75 2.09 -26.30 1.22
CA VAL A 75 1.46 -25.06 0.76
C VAL A 75 0.99 -25.22 -0.69
N HIS A 76 -0.32 -25.18 -0.90
CA HIS A 76 -0.93 -25.32 -2.20
C HIS A 76 -1.62 -24.00 -2.60
N ILE A 77 -1.20 -23.42 -3.72
CA ILE A 77 -1.78 -22.18 -4.25
C ILE A 77 -2.57 -22.53 -5.51
N ARG A 78 -3.85 -22.15 -5.52
CA ARG A 78 -4.77 -22.28 -6.65
C ARG A 78 -5.09 -20.88 -7.16
N THR A 79 -4.56 -20.52 -8.29
CA THR A 79 -4.86 -19.27 -9.01
C THR A 79 -6.05 -19.50 -9.95
N ASP A 80 -6.62 -18.41 -10.48
CA ASP A 80 -7.81 -18.48 -11.35
C ASP A 80 -8.96 -19.32 -10.73
N THR A 81 -9.11 -19.18 -9.41
CA THR A 81 -10.07 -19.97 -8.61
C THR A 81 -10.79 -19.03 -7.64
N THR A 82 -12.12 -19.04 -7.70
CA THR A 82 -12.96 -18.17 -6.90
C THR A 82 -13.72 -18.96 -5.82
N ALA A 83 -13.65 -18.47 -4.57
CA ALA A 83 -14.51 -18.96 -3.51
C ALA A 83 -15.92 -18.34 -3.65
N THR A 84 -16.93 -19.17 -3.79
CA THR A 84 -18.31 -18.75 -4.09
C THR A 84 -19.26 -18.86 -2.91
N HIS A 85 -18.98 -19.77 -1.96
CA HIS A 85 -19.82 -19.97 -0.77
C HIS A 85 -18.97 -20.41 0.43
N LEU A 86 -19.30 -19.90 1.60
CA LEU A 86 -18.67 -20.24 2.89
C LEU A 86 -19.73 -20.75 3.85
N ASP A 87 -19.57 -21.97 4.36
CA ASP A 87 -20.31 -22.50 5.48
C ASP A 87 -19.37 -22.63 6.71
N PRO A 88 -19.43 -21.68 7.65
CA PRO A 88 -18.57 -21.68 8.84
C PRO A 88 -18.87 -22.83 9.80
N LEU A 89 -20.13 -23.31 9.85
CA LEU A 89 -20.54 -24.38 10.74
C LEU A 89 -20.06 -25.74 10.23
N ALA A 90 -20.25 -26.00 8.94
CA ALA A 90 -19.72 -27.20 8.28
C ALA A 90 -18.19 -27.13 8.06
N ARG A 91 -17.59 -25.96 8.20
CA ARG A 91 -16.18 -25.69 7.88
C ARG A 91 -15.83 -26.07 6.45
N THR A 92 -16.67 -25.59 5.51
CA THR A 92 -16.56 -25.89 4.10
C THR A 92 -16.54 -24.61 3.28
N LEU A 93 -15.61 -24.51 2.37
CA LEU A 93 -15.51 -23.48 1.34
C LEU A 93 -15.81 -24.10 -0.02
N THR A 94 -16.80 -23.57 -0.73
CA THR A 94 -17.13 -23.97 -2.10
C THR A 94 -16.42 -23.09 -3.11
N LEU A 95 -15.84 -23.69 -4.13
CA LEU A 95 -15.14 -23.02 -5.22
C LEU A 95 -16.03 -22.99 -6.47
N ASP A 96 -15.72 -22.09 -7.41
CA ASP A 96 -16.47 -21.86 -8.65
C ASP A 96 -16.59 -23.11 -9.55
N GLU A 97 -15.63 -24.01 -9.51
CA GLU A 97 -15.67 -25.31 -10.19
C GLU A 97 -16.54 -26.37 -9.47
N GLY A 98 -17.22 -26.01 -8.37
CA GLY A 98 -18.04 -26.90 -7.56
C GLY A 98 -17.28 -27.77 -6.56
N THR A 99 -15.97 -27.64 -6.47
CA THR A 99 -15.15 -28.33 -5.47
C THR A 99 -15.40 -27.77 -4.07
N HIS A 100 -15.40 -28.65 -3.06
CA HIS A 100 -15.51 -28.29 -1.65
C HIS A 100 -14.16 -28.47 -0.95
N LEU A 101 -13.69 -27.42 -0.30
CA LEU A 101 -12.47 -27.42 0.50
C LEU A 101 -12.84 -27.42 1.99
N HIS A 102 -12.52 -28.48 2.72
CA HIS A 102 -12.68 -28.55 4.17
C HIS A 102 -11.48 -27.91 4.85
N TYR A 103 -11.72 -27.20 5.96
CA TYR A 103 -10.68 -26.51 6.71
C TYR A 103 -10.86 -26.66 8.24
N ASP A 104 -9.76 -26.52 8.97
CA ASP A 104 -9.77 -26.37 10.42
C ASP A 104 -9.84 -24.88 10.80
N GLU A 105 -9.17 -24.01 10.04
CA GLU A 105 -9.17 -22.54 10.16
C GLU A 105 -9.32 -21.91 8.77
N LEU A 106 -10.04 -20.80 8.67
CA LEU A 106 -10.21 -20.03 7.43
C LEU A 106 -9.66 -18.60 7.59
N VAL A 107 -8.96 -18.11 6.58
CA VAL A 107 -8.46 -16.73 6.53
C VAL A 107 -9.03 -16.03 5.29
N LEU A 108 -9.77 -14.96 5.51
CA LEU A 108 -10.27 -14.08 4.46
C LEU A 108 -9.26 -12.95 4.22
N ALA A 109 -8.64 -12.95 3.03
CA ALA A 109 -7.73 -11.91 2.55
C ALA A 109 -8.23 -11.39 1.19
N THR A 110 -9.56 -11.26 1.05
CA THR A 110 -10.27 -10.93 -0.19
C THR A 110 -10.00 -9.51 -0.68
N GLY A 111 -9.38 -8.68 0.15
CA GLY A 111 -8.95 -7.34 -0.23
C GLY A 111 -10.13 -6.37 -0.43
N ALA A 112 -10.00 -5.51 -1.45
CA ALA A 112 -10.99 -4.50 -1.79
C ALA A 112 -11.04 -4.32 -3.30
N HIS A 113 -12.19 -3.91 -3.82
CA HIS A 113 -12.38 -3.49 -5.21
C HIS A 113 -12.37 -1.96 -5.35
N ALA A 114 -12.15 -1.45 -6.55
CA ALA A 114 -12.19 -0.03 -6.80
C ALA A 114 -13.61 0.53 -6.58
N HIS A 115 -13.71 1.65 -5.89
CA HIS A 115 -14.96 2.36 -5.76
C HIS A 115 -15.18 3.23 -7.00
N LEU A 116 -16.21 2.90 -7.79
CA LEU A 116 -16.69 3.76 -8.86
C LEU A 116 -17.80 4.65 -8.30
N PRO A 117 -17.63 5.98 -8.23
CA PRO A 117 -18.66 6.88 -7.69
C PRO A 117 -19.93 6.82 -8.56
N PRO A 118 -21.11 7.17 -8.01
CA PRO A 118 -22.38 7.14 -8.71
C PRO A 118 -22.54 8.32 -9.68
N VAL A 119 -21.56 8.50 -10.57
CA VAL A 119 -21.55 9.51 -11.63
C VAL A 119 -22.10 8.87 -12.91
N PRO A 120 -23.11 9.45 -13.54
CA PRO A 120 -23.68 8.95 -14.80
C PRO A 120 -22.60 8.72 -15.86
N GLY A 121 -22.65 7.56 -16.54
CA GLY A 121 -21.70 7.17 -17.58
C GLY A 121 -20.43 6.47 -17.07
N LEU A 122 -20.10 6.52 -15.78
CA LEU A 122 -18.96 5.77 -15.24
C LEU A 122 -19.24 4.27 -15.11
N ARG A 123 -20.51 3.88 -15.02
CA ARG A 123 -20.94 2.48 -14.89
C ARG A 123 -22.04 2.13 -15.89
N GLU A 124 -22.02 0.91 -16.36
CA GLU A 124 -23.12 0.26 -17.03
C GLU A 124 -24.18 -0.22 -16.01
N SER A 125 -25.35 -0.65 -16.50
CA SER A 125 -26.46 -1.13 -15.66
C SER A 125 -26.13 -2.40 -14.86
N ASP A 126 -25.17 -3.18 -15.31
CA ASP A 126 -24.67 -4.39 -14.62
C ASP A 126 -23.56 -4.09 -13.60
N GLY A 127 -23.19 -2.80 -13.43
CA GLY A 127 -22.16 -2.34 -12.50
C GLY A 127 -20.73 -2.35 -13.05
N THR A 128 -20.51 -2.83 -14.28
CA THR A 128 -19.22 -2.79 -14.95
C THR A 128 -18.82 -1.36 -15.34
N PRO A 129 -17.52 -1.05 -15.52
CA PRO A 129 -17.08 0.25 -16.03
C PRO A 129 -17.68 0.54 -17.42
N GLY A 130 -18.16 1.78 -17.59
CA GLY A 130 -18.69 2.27 -18.85
C GLY A 130 -17.65 2.37 -19.98
N PRO A 131 -18.07 2.65 -21.21
CA PRO A 131 -17.15 2.82 -22.34
C PRO A 131 -16.13 3.93 -22.05
N GLY A 132 -14.83 3.65 -22.29
CA GLY A 132 -13.73 4.57 -22.01
C GLY A 132 -13.42 4.75 -20.51
N VAL A 133 -14.05 3.98 -19.61
CA VAL A 133 -13.81 4.03 -18.17
C VAL A 133 -12.99 2.83 -17.71
N SER A 134 -12.00 3.06 -16.86
CA SER A 134 -11.27 2.03 -16.13
C SER A 134 -11.01 2.49 -14.70
N ALA A 135 -11.00 1.55 -13.76
CA ALA A 135 -10.33 1.78 -12.48
C ALA A 135 -8.83 1.47 -12.62
N LEU A 136 -8.05 1.70 -11.57
CA LEU A 136 -6.70 1.16 -11.43
C LEU A 136 -6.60 0.41 -10.10
N ARG A 137 -6.73 -0.92 -10.15
CA ARG A 137 -6.67 -1.79 -8.97
C ARG A 137 -5.95 -3.11 -9.23
N GLN A 138 -6.00 -3.61 -10.46
CA GLN A 138 -5.45 -4.89 -10.89
C GLN A 138 -4.51 -4.70 -12.09
N ALA A 139 -3.66 -5.68 -12.37
CA ALA A 139 -2.79 -5.66 -13.55
C ALA A 139 -3.60 -5.58 -14.85
N ALA A 140 -4.73 -6.27 -14.93
CA ALA A 140 -5.66 -6.19 -16.05
C ALA A 140 -6.17 -4.77 -16.33
N ASP A 141 -6.29 -3.92 -15.29
CA ASP A 141 -6.66 -2.52 -15.47
C ASP A 141 -5.58 -1.74 -16.21
N CYS A 142 -4.29 -2.03 -15.95
CA CYS A 142 -3.18 -1.42 -16.68
C CYS A 142 -3.29 -1.73 -18.18
N HIS A 143 -3.53 -2.99 -18.54
CA HIS A 143 -3.70 -3.40 -19.95
C HIS A 143 -4.92 -2.71 -20.57
N ARG A 144 -6.03 -2.62 -19.85
CA ARG A 144 -7.23 -1.89 -20.31
C ARG A 144 -6.91 -0.41 -20.54
N ILE A 145 -6.30 0.27 -19.58
CA ILE A 145 -5.95 1.69 -19.71
C ILE A 145 -5.01 1.92 -20.88
N THR A 146 -3.98 1.09 -21.03
CA THR A 146 -3.04 1.18 -22.16
C THR A 146 -3.72 0.95 -23.50
N SER A 147 -4.74 0.08 -23.58
CA SER A 147 -5.50 -0.15 -24.82
C SER A 147 -6.46 1.01 -25.17
N LEU A 148 -6.81 1.86 -24.23
CA LEU A 148 -7.69 3.03 -24.42
C LEU A 148 -6.92 4.29 -24.83
N LEU A 149 -5.61 4.35 -24.60
CA LEU A 149 -4.82 5.57 -24.67
C LEU A 149 -3.58 5.38 -25.53
N GLU A 150 -3.42 6.25 -26.55
CA GLU A 150 -2.18 6.39 -27.29
C GLU A 150 -1.39 7.63 -26.82
N PRO A 151 -0.07 7.68 -27.02
CA PRO A 151 0.71 8.89 -26.71
C PRO A 151 0.09 10.14 -27.35
N GLY A 152 -0.09 11.19 -26.54
CA GLY A 152 -0.77 12.42 -26.96
C GLY A 152 -2.28 12.43 -26.72
N ALA A 153 -2.90 11.29 -26.39
CA ALA A 153 -4.32 11.23 -26.06
C ALA A 153 -4.63 11.99 -24.74
N PRO A 154 -5.81 12.62 -24.63
CA PRO A 154 -6.25 13.23 -23.37
C PRO A 154 -6.90 12.17 -22.47
N ALA A 155 -6.61 12.24 -21.16
CA ALA A 155 -7.23 11.38 -20.18
C ALA A 155 -7.60 12.16 -18.90
N VAL A 156 -8.67 11.73 -18.24
CA VAL A 156 -9.04 12.21 -16.90
C VAL A 156 -8.66 11.14 -15.87
N VAL A 157 -7.98 11.56 -14.81
CA VAL A 157 -7.83 10.79 -13.57
C VAL A 157 -8.78 11.39 -12.54
N LEU A 158 -9.77 10.61 -12.11
CA LEU A 158 -10.79 11.03 -11.17
C LEU A 158 -10.45 10.58 -9.75
N GLY A 159 -10.02 11.52 -8.91
CA GLY A 159 -9.58 11.35 -7.53
C GLY A 159 -8.13 11.79 -7.34
N GLY A 160 -7.91 12.82 -6.52
CA GLY A 160 -6.59 13.42 -6.21
C GLY A 160 -5.94 12.86 -4.95
N GLY A 161 -6.23 11.61 -4.59
CA GLY A 161 -5.51 10.87 -3.55
C GLY A 161 -4.17 10.32 -4.03
N VAL A 162 -3.47 9.53 -3.19
CA VAL A 162 -2.14 8.97 -3.48
C VAL A 162 -2.13 8.23 -4.81
N LEU A 163 -3.04 7.25 -4.99
CA LEU A 163 -3.10 6.46 -6.22
C LEU A 163 -3.40 7.33 -7.45
N GLY A 164 -4.27 8.33 -7.32
CA GLY A 164 -4.59 9.23 -8.43
C GLY A 164 -3.40 10.06 -8.88
N LEU A 165 -2.62 10.56 -7.95
CA LEU A 165 -1.39 11.28 -8.23
C LEU A 165 -0.32 10.39 -8.88
N GLU A 166 -0.11 9.20 -8.33
CA GLU A 166 0.81 8.21 -8.91
C GLU A 166 0.37 7.82 -10.35
N THR A 167 -0.94 7.59 -10.56
CA THR A 167 -1.53 7.30 -11.87
C THR A 167 -1.35 8.46 -12.85
N ALA A 168 -1.69 9.67 -12.43
CA ALA A 168 -1.54 10.87 -13.27
C ALA A 168 -0.08 11.07 -13.68
N ARG A 169 0.86 10.85 -12.77
CA ARG A 169 2.30 10.92 -13.06
C ARG A 169 2.74 9.84 -14.04
N GLY A 170 2.30 8.58 -13.81
CA GLY A 170 2.62 7.46 -14.73
C GLY A 170 2.11 7.70 -16.15
N LEU A 171 0.87 8.14 -16.30
CA LEU A 171 0.27 8.47 -17.60
C LEU A 171 0.99 9.64 -18.27
N ALA A 172 1.33 10.71 -17.53
CA ALA A 172 2.08 11.83 -18.08
C ALA A 172 3.47 11.41 -18.58
N GLN A 173 4.14 10.48 -17.88
CA GLN A 173 5.41 9.89 -18.34
C GLN A 173 5.24 9.05 -19.61
N ALA A 174 4.10 8.37 -19.78
CA ALA A 174 3.75 7.66 -21.01
C ALA A 174 3.31 8.58 -22.15
N GLY A 175 3.40 9.90 -21.97
CA GLY A 175 3.06 10.90 -23.00
C GLY A 175 1.58 11.23 -23.12
N ILE A 176 0.75 10.86 -22.14
CA ILE A 176 -0.68 11.16 -22.08
C ILE A 176 -0.90 12.58 -21.53
N ARG A 177 -1.85 13.32 -22.08
CA ARG A 177 -2.27 14.64 -21.56
C ARG A 177 -3.29 14.42 -20.42
N VAL A 178 -2.90 14.70 -19.19
CA VAL A 178 -3.67 14.31 -18.01
C VAL A 178 -4.38 15.50 -17.37
N HIS A 179 -5.70 15.34 -17.15
CA HIS A 179 -6.50 16.13 -16.24
C HIS A 179 -6.71 15.34 -14.96
N LEU A 180 -6.25 15.85 -13.81
CA LEU A 180 -6.52 15.29 -12.50
C LEU A 180 -7.66 16.05 -11.84
N VAL A 181 -8.76 15.39 -11.56
CA VAL A 181 -9.97 15.99 -10.96
C VAL A 181 -10.12 15.53 -9.51
N GLU A 182 -10.22 16.49 -8.59
CA GLU A 182 -10.39 16.27 -7.15
C GLU A 182 -11.53 17.11 -6.60
N SER A 183 -12.49 16.47 -5.95
CA SER A 183 -13.64 17.13 -5.34
C SER A 183 -13.32 17.93 -4.08
N SER A 184 -12.25 17.55 -3.38
CA SER A 184 -11.77 18.25 -2.19
C SER A 184 -11.06 19.57 -2.55
N PRO A 185 -10.89 20.49 -1.55
CA PRO A 185 -10.22 21.78 -1.75
C PRO A 185 -8.77 21.65 -2.21
N TRP A 186 -8.11 20.55 -1.91
CA TRP A 186 -6.74 20.25 -2.33
C TRP A 186 -6.49 18.75 -2.45
N ILE A 187 -5.44 18.39 -3.21
CA ILE A 187 -5.01 17.02 -3.42
C ILE A 187 -4.43 16.40 -2.14
N MET A 188 -4.57 15.09 -1.97
CA MET A 188 -4.12 14.32 -0.79
C MET A 188 -4.62 14.89 0.55
N ARG A 189 -5.82 15.49 0.59
CA ARG A 189 -6.37 16.17 1.77
C ARG A 189 -6.34 15.34 3.06
N ARG A 190 -6.38 14.03 2.94
CA ARG A 190 -6.32 13.13 4.12
C ARG A 190 -4.93 12.96 4.69
N GLN A 191 -3.87 13.28 3.92
CA GLN A 191 -2.49 13.03 4.28
C GLN A 191 -1.67 14.29 4.46
N ILE A 192 -1.99 15.37 3.74
CA ILE A 192 -1.20 16.60 3.76
C ILE A 192 -2.07 17.85 3.99
N ASP A 193 -1.44 18.86 4.54
CA ASP A 193 -2.04 20.17 4.73
C ASP A 193 -2.09 21.01 3.45
N ARG A 194 -2.78 22.17 3.52
CA ARG A 194 -2.96 23.09 2.41
C ARG A 194 -1.64 23.68 1.90
N GLY A 195 -0.64 23.87 2.79
CA GLY A 195 0.67 24.43 2.43
C GLY A 195 1.45 23.47 1.53
N ALA A 196 1.57 22.22 1.95
CA ALA A 196 2.17 21.14 1.17
C ALA A 196 1.43 20.93 -0.16
N ALA A 197 0.09 20.89 -0.11
CA ALA A 197 -0.72 20.64 -1.29
C ALA A 197 -0.55 21.69 -2.38
N ARG A 198 -0.37 22.98 -1.99
CA ARG A 198 -0.11 24.07 -2.93
C ARG A 198 1.19 23.86 -3.70
N ILE A 199 2.25 23.44 -3.00
CA ILE A 199 3.55 23.17 -3.64
C ILE A 199 3.46 21.92 -4.50
N LEU A 200 2.83 20.86 -4.00
CA LEU A 200 2.64 19.61 -4.73
C LEU A 200 1.84 19.83 -6.02
N THR A 201 0.75 20.62 -5.97
CA THR A 201 -0.05 20.98 -7.15
C THR A 201 0.82 21.66 -8.21
N ARG A 202 1.66 22.62 -7.79
CA ARG A 202 2.59 23.27 -8.72
C ARG A 202 3.55 22.28 -9.35
N LEU A 203 4.16 21.38 -8.56
CA LEU A 203 5.05 20.35 -9.10
C LEU A 203 4.35 19.48 -10.16
N TYR A 204 3.10 19.09 -9.93
CA TYR A 204 2.31 18.34 -10.91
C TYR A 204 2.02 19.16 -12.17
N THR A 205 1.72 20.44 -12.04
CA THR A 205 1.52 21.36 -13.18
C THR A 205 2.81 21.51 -14.01
N ASP A 206 3.95 21.66 -13.35
CA ASP A 206 5.26 21.74 -14.00
C ASP A 206 5.63 20.42 -14.71
N LEU A 207 5.08 19.29 -14.27
CA LEU A 207 5.19 17.97 -14.91
C LEU A 207 4.13 17.70 -16.00
N GLY A 208 3.33 18.71 -16.38
CA GLY A 208 2.36 18.63 -17.46
C GLY A 208 0.99 18.07 -17.07
N VAL A 209 0.70 17.90 -15.78
CA VAL A 209 -0.62 17.47 -15.31
C VAL A 209 -1.48 18.68 -14.99
N GLN A 210 -2.67 18.76 -15.58
CA GLN A 210 -3.64 19.81 -15.26
C GLN A 210 -4.47 19.40 -14.03
N VAL A 211 -4.31 20.10 -12.92
CA VAL A 211 -4.97 19.77 -11.64
C VAL A 211 -6.22 20.65 -11.45
N HIS A 212 -7.37 20.00 -11.28
CA HIS A 212 -8.67 20.62 -11.04
C HIS A 212 -9.16 20.24 -9.64
N THR A 213 -8.97 21.11 -8.66
CA THR A 213 -9.50 20.95 -7.30
C THR A 213 -10.83 21.69 -7.13
N TRP A 214 -11.64 21.30 -6.10
CA TRP A 214 -12.99 21.82 -5.92
C TRP A 214 -13.88 21.62 -7.15
N ARG A 215 -13.72 20.46 -7.83
CA ARG A 215 -14.51 20.08 -8.99
C ARG A 215 -15.11 18.69 -8.80
N VAL A 216 -16.41 18.63 -8.96
CA VAL A 216 -17.16 17.38 -8.87
C VAL A 216 -17.48 16.90 -10.29
N ALA A 217 -17.25 15.60 -10.53
CA ALA A 217 -17.65 14.97 -11.78
C ALA A 217 -19.17 14.91 -11.85
N ALA A 218 -19.78 15.49 -12.88
CA ALA A 218 -21.21 15.49 -13.10
C ALA A 218 -21.64 14.32 -14.00
N ARG A 219 -20.89 14.07 -15.08
CA ARG A 219 -21.21 12.99 -16.03
C ARG A 219 -19.98 12.65 -16.88
N TRP A 220 -19.76 11.36 -17.13
CA TRP A 220 -18.86 10.89 -18.18
C TRP A 220 -19.63 10.74 -19.49
N ILE A 221 -19.10 11.30 -20.59
CA ILE A 221 -19.70 11.26 -21.92
C ILE A 221 -18.73 10.54 -22.84
N PRO A 222 -18.98 9.26 -23.19
CA PRO A 222 -18.10 8.47 -24.05
C PRO A 222 -17.80 9.21 -25.36
N GLY A 223 -16.51 9.22 -25.77
CA GLY A 223 -16.04 9.90 -26.98
C GLY A 223 -16.01 11.43 -26.89
N THR A 224 -16.34 12.01 -25.73
CA THR A 224 -16.31 13.48 -25.51
C THR A 224 -15.44 13.85 -24.31
N GLY A 225 -15.68 13.24 -23.13
CA GLY A 225 -14.93 13.53 -21.93
C GLY A 225 -15.77 13.60 -20.65
N LEU A 226 -15.22 14.26 -19.63
CA LEU A 226 -15.84 14.43 -18.32
C LEU A 226 -16.47 15.81 -18.18
N GLU A 227 -17.77 15.85 -17.96
CA GLU A 227 -18.50 17.07 -17.58
C GLU A 227 -18.36 17.28 -16.05
N LEU A 228 -18.03 18.49 -15.67
CA LEU A 228 -17.90 18.93 -14.27
C LEU A 228 -19.16 19.62 -13.78
N ASP A 229 -19.26 19.86 -12.48
CA ASP A 229 -20.37 20.49 -11.78
C ASP A 229 -20.68 21.94 -12.23
N ASP A 230 -19.70 22.61 -12.84
CA ASP A 230 -19.87 23.96 -13.42
C ASP A 230 -20.26 23.92 -14.91
N GLY A 231 -20.52 22.76 -15.48
CA GLY A 231 -20.86 22.55 -16.88
C GLY A 231 -19.65 22.53 -17.84
N HIS A 232 -18.43 22.73 -17.33
CA HIS A 232 -17.23 22.62 -18.17
C HIS A 232 -16.95 21.15 -18.52
N VAL A 233 -16.61 20.90 -19.80
CA VAL A 233 -16.27 19.54 -20.27
C VAL A 233 -14.77 19.45 -20.48
N LEU A 234 -14.13 18.56 -19.73
CA LEU A 234 -12.74 18.15 -19.94
C LEU A 234 -12.71 17.09 -21.04
N ALA A 235 -12.20 17.46 -22.21
CA ALA A 235 -12.06 16.53 -23.33
C ALA A 235 -11.12 15.38 -22.95
N ALA A 236 -11.59 14.14 -23.10
CA ALA A 236 -10.81 12.95 -22.74
C ALA A 236 -11.30 11.70 -23.46
N ASP A 237 -10.36 10.84 -23.87
CA ASP A 237 -10.64 9.55 -24.48
C ASP A 237 -10.89 8.46 -23.43
N ALA A 238 -10.30 8.64 -22.22
CA ALA A 238 -10.51 7.73 -21.08
C ALA A 238 -10.66 8.46 -19.75
N CYS A 239 -11.45 7.84 -18.86
CA CYS A 239 -11.59 8.22 -17.44
C CYS A 239 -11.03 7.12 -16.55
N ILE A 240 -9.94 7.41 -15.83
CA ILE A 240 -9.33 6.50 -14.89
C ILE A 240 -9.79 6.83 -13.48
N VAL A 241 -10.57 5.95 -12.86
CA VAL A 241 -11.19 6.19 -11.55
C VAL A 241 -10.27 5.70 -10.43
N THR A 242 -9.85 6.64 -9.58
CA THR A 242 -9.00 6.42 -8.40
C THR A 242 -9.65 7.00 -7.13
N ALA A 243 -11.00 6.96 -7.07
CA ALA A 243 -11.85 7.58 -6.04
C ALA A 243 -12.02 6.72 -4.78
N GLY A 244 -11.04 5.89 -4.45
CA GLY A 244 -11.03 5.03 -3.29
C GLY A 244 -11.38 3.57 -3.59
N VAL A 245 -11.54 2.79 -2.51
CA VAL A 245 -11.81 1.35 -2.57
C VAL A 245 -12.98 1.00 -1.65
N ALA A 246 -13.66 -0.11 -1.94
CA ALA A 246 -14.64 -0.73 -1.08
C ALA A 246 -14.16 -2.15 -0.71
N PRO A 247 -14.13 -2.51 0.59
CA PRO A 247 -13.75 -3.84 1.04
C PRO A 247 -14.61 -4.94 0.42
N THR A 248 -13.98 -6.03 0.00
CA THR A 248 -14.70 -7.19 -0.56
C THR A 248 -15.20 -8.07 0.59
N THR A 249 -16.48 -7.95 0.91
CA THR A 249 -17.13 -8.60 2.08
C THR A 249 -18.21 -9.59 1.72
N ASP A 250 -18.53 -9.79 0.44
CA ASP A 250 -19.70 -10.58 -0.03
C ASP A 250 -19.73 -11.99 0.55
N LEU A 251 -18.60 -12.70 0.51
CA LEU A 251 -18.49 -14.06 1.06
C LEU A 251 -18.73 -14.09 2.58
N ALA A 252 -18.25 -13.09 3.30
CA ALA A 252 -18.46 -12.97 4.74
C ALA A 252 -19.91 -12.62 5.08
N GLN A 253 -20.53 -11.72 4.33
CA GLN A 253 -21.93 -11.35 4.50
C GLN A 253 -22.87 -12.52 4.23
N GLN A 254 -22.63 -13.27 3.15
CA GLN A 254 -23.40 -14.48 2.82
C GLN A 254 -23.28 -15.54 3.91
N ALA A 255 -22.12 -15.64 4.57
CA ALA A 255 -21.87 -16.56 5.68
C ALA A 255 -22.40 -16.05 7.04
N GLY A 256 -23.05 -14.88 7.08
CA GLY A 256 -23.60 -14.28 8.31
C GLY A 256 -22.53 -13.72 9.26
N LEU A 257 -21.31 -13.44 8.78
CA LEU A 257 -20.28 -12.81 9.60
C LEU A 257 -20.55 -11.31 9.78
N ALA A 258 -20.13 -10.74 10.91
CA ALA A 258 -20.30 -9.32 11.19
C ALA A 258 -19.46 -8.47 10.22
N THR A 259 -20.12 -7.49 9.57
CA THR A 259 -19.47 -6.54 8.65
C THR A 259 -19.89 -5.12 8.97
N ASP A 260 -18.92 -4.19 8.94
CA ASP A 260 -19.11 -2.74 9.05
C ASP A 260 -17.99 -2.03 8.29
N HIS A 261 -18.25 -1.57 7.07
CA HIS A 261 -17.21 -1.04 6.18
C HIS A 261 -15.97 -1.95 6.06
N GLY A 262 -16.20 -3.28 6.15
CA GLY A 262 -15.21 -4.35 6.17
C GLY A 262 -15.67 -5.49 7.08
N ILE A 263 -14.95 -6.60 7.10
CA ILE A 263 -15.20 -7.74 7.97
C ILE A 263 -14.68 -7.39 9.37
N VAL A 264 -15.56 -7.31 10.36
CA VAL A 264 -15.20 -6.93 11.74
C VAL A 264 -14.32 -8.00 12.36
N VAL A 265 -13.17 -7.62 12.89
CA VAL A 265 -12.23 -8.49 13.59
C VAL A 265 -11.78 -7.90 14.93
N ASP A 266 -11.44 -8.78 15.87
CA ASP A 266 -10.81 -8.43 17.13
C ASP A 266 -9.27 -8.30 17.02
N ASP A 267 -8.59 -8.08 18.16
CA ASP A 267 -7.11 -7.98 18.22
C ASP A 267 -6.42 -9.30 17.86
N HIS A 268 -7.14 -10.40 17.85
CA HIS A 268 -6.67 -11.70 17.40
C HIS A 268 -6.94 -11.95 15.91
N LEU A 269 -7.51 -10.96 15.22
CA LEU A 269 -7.93 -11.03 13.80
C LEU A 269 -9.02 -12.09 13.57
N ALA A 270 -9.73 -12.50 14.62
CA ALA A 270 -10.89 -13.38 14.55
C ALA A 270 -12.15 -12.57 14.22
N THR A 271 -13.00 -13.13 13.35
CA THR A 271 -14.30 -12.57 13.02
C THR A 271 -15.34 -12.91 14.09
N SER A 272 -16.60 -12.64 13.83
CA SER A 272 -17.71 -13.11 14.70
C SER A 272 -17.81 -14.65 14.81
N HIS A 273 -17.05 -15.38 13.99
CA HIS A 273 -16.91 -16.85 14.07
C HIS A 273 -15.47 -17.23 14.44
N PRO A 274 -15.23 -18.01 15.51
CA PRO A 274 -13.91 -18.20 16.14
C PRO A 274 -12.87 -18.91 15.25
N ARG A 275 -13.28 -19.59 14.18
CA ARG A 275 -12.41 -20.29 13.22
C ARG A 275 -12.30 -19.58 11.87
N VAL A 276 -12.84 -18.38 11.78
CA VAL A 276 -12.77 -17.55 10.56
C VAL A 276 -12.10 -16.25 10.93
N HIS A 277 -11.03 -15.94 10.24
CA HIS A 277 -10.20 -14.75 10.42
C HIS A 277 -10.28 -13.86 9.20
N ALA A 278 -9.95 -12.57 9.35
CA ALA A 278 -9.80 -11.68 8.20
C ALA A 278 -8.59 -10.77 8.36
N ILE A 279 -7.88 -10.51 7.24
CA ILE A 279 -6.68 -9.68 7.18
C ILE A 279 -6.65 -8.82 5.91
N GLY A 280 -5.94 -7.69 5.97
CA GLY A 280 -5.77 -6.76 4.85
C GLY A 280 -7.00 -5.88 4.62
N ASP A 281 -7.15 -5.38 3.38
CA ASP A 281 -8.16 -4.37 3.03
C ASP A 281 -9.61 -4.82 3.26
N CYS A 282 -9.90 -6.12 3.33
CA CYS A 282 -11.25 -6.61 3.65
C CYS A 282 -11.55 -6.59 5.16
N ALA A 283 -10.52 -6.60 6.01
CA ALA A 283 -10.69 -6.62 7.46
C ALA A 283 -10.92 -5.22 8.03
N ARG A 284 -11.81 -5.12 9.02
CA ARG A 284 -12.06 -3.93 9.79
C ARG A 284 -11.61 -4.10 11.23
N HIS A 285 -10.48 -3.50 11.56
CA HIS A 285 -9.94 -3.40 12.91
C HIS A 285 -9.84 -1.92 13.30
N PRO A 286 -10.20 -1.51 14.54
CA PRO A 286 -10.18 -0.10 14.96
C PRO A 286 -8.83 0.60 14.78
N GLY A 287 -7.73 -0.12 14.96
CA GLY A 287 -6.36 0.39 14.80
C GLY A 287 -5.78 0.27 13.39
N ALA A 288 -6.54 -0.18 12.39
CA ALA A 288 -6.04 -0.36 11.03
C ALA A 288 -6.58 0.71 10.09
N PRO A 289 -5.73 1.58 9.51
CA PRO A 289 -6.16 2.48 8.44
C PRO A 289 -6.45 1.70 7.16
N ALA A 290 -7.54 2.05 6.47
CA ALA A 290 -7.95 1.41 5.24
C ALA A 290 -7.06 1.83 4.04
N GLY A 291 -6.86 0.91 3.10
CA GLY A 291 -6.23 1.19 1.80
C GLY A 291 -4.70 1.30 1.84
N LEU A 292 -4.07 0.81 2.89
CA LEU A 292 -2.61 0.70 3.00
C LEU A 292 -2.20 -0.76 3.18
N VAL A 293 -1.07 -1.14 2.59
CA VAL A 293 -0.61 -2.54 2.63
C VAL A 293 0.06 -2.90 3.97
N ALA A 294 0.73 -1.95 4.62
CA ALA A 294 1.49 -2.21 5.85
C ALA A 294 0.64 -2.82 6.98
N PRO A 295 -0.57 -2.31 7.30
CA PRO A 295 -1.46 -2.96 8.26
C PRO A 295 -1.74 -4.43 7.94
N GLY A 296 -2.03 -4.73 6.67
CA GLY A 296 -2.31 -6.10 6.24
C GLY A 296 -1.11 -7.04 6.38
N TRP A 297 0.12 -6.54 6.19
CA TRP A 297 1.34 -7.34 6.40
C TRP A 297 1.61 -7.62 7.87
N GLU A 298 1.40 -6.64 8.75
CA GLU A 298 1.48 -6.83 10.20
C GLU A 298 0.42 -7.81 10.70
N GLN A 299 -0.82 -7.68 10.21
CA GLN A 299 -1.90 -8.62 10.49
C GLN A 299 -1.55 -10.03 10.01
N ALA A 300 -0.99 -10.20 8.81
CA ALA A 300 -0.55 -11.49 8.28
C ALA A 300 0.51 -12.13 9.19
N ALA A 301 1.50 -11.37 9.64
CA ALA A 301 2.55 -11.87 10.53
C ALA A 301 2.01 -12.25 11.91
N VAL A 302 1.09 -11.47 12.48
CA VAL A 302 0.43 -11.79 13.77
C VAL A 302 -0.39 -13.06 13.63
N LEU A 303 -1.25 -13.15 12.63
CA LEU A 303 -2.13 -14.29 12.43
C LEU A 303 -1.37 -15.59 12.13
N ALA A 304 -0.29 -15.52 11.35
CA ALA A 304 0.56 -16.67 11.07
C ALA A 304 1.20 -17.24 12.35
N ARG A 305 1.73 -16.39 13.24
CA ARG A 305 2.26 -16.84 14.56
C ARG A 305 1.21 -17.54 15.39
N ARG A 306 -0.01 -17.02 15.41
CA ARG A 306 -1.14 -17.63 16.14
C ARG A 306 -1.52 -18.99 15.56
N LEU A 307 -1.73 -19.04 14.24
CA LEU A 307 -2.21 -20.25 13.59
C LEU A 307 -1.14 -21.36 13.48
N THR A 308 0.14 -21.04 13.45
CA THR A 308 1.22 -22.05 13.57
C THR A 308 1.46 -22.48 15.00
N GLY A 309 0.91 -21.74 15.99
CA GLY A 309 1.14 -22.01 17.43
C GLY A 309 2.53 -21.60 17.91
N THR A 310 3.30 -20.83 17.12
CA THR A 310 4.60 -20.29 17.56
C THR A 310 4.43 -19.18 18.59
N ASP A 311 3.33 -18.43 18.52
CA ASP A 311 2.89 -17.46 19.52
C ASP A 311 1.35 -17.37 19.51
N PRO A 312 0.66 -18.24 20.25
CA PRO A 312 -0.81 -18.26 20.31
C PRO A 312 -1.42 -16.98 20.92
N GLY A 313 -0.63 -16.24 21.71
CA GLY A 313 -1.03 -14.99 22.35
C GLY A 313 -0.80 -13.74 21.50
N ALA A 314 -0.21 -13.84 20.31
CA ALA A 314 0.07 -12.69 19.47
C ALA A 314 -1.20 -11.88 19.19
N THR A 315 -1.11 -10.55 19.31
CA THR A 315 -2.20 -9.60 19.07
C THR A 315 -1.78 -8.53 18.07
N TYR A 316 -2.75 -8.04 17.32
CA TYR A 316 -2.61 -6.86 16.48
C TYR A 316 -3.27 -5.68 17.17
N THR A 317 -2.47 -4.69 17.56
CA THR A 317 -2.94 -3.51 18.29
C THR A 317 -3.09 -2.26 17.43
N GLY A 318 -2.93 -2.42 16.12
CA GLY A 318 -3.00 -1.34 15.14
C GLY A 318 -1.65 -1.02 14.51
N THR A 319 -1.70 -0.22 13.45
CA THR A 319 -0.52 0.23 12.68
C THR A 319 -0.45 1.75 12.68
N ARG A 320 0.74 2.30 12.88
CA ARG A 320 1.03 3.73 12.66
C ARG A 320 1.42 3.92 11.20
N PRO A 321 0.51 4.42 10.34
CA PRO A 321 0.77 4.45 8.92
C PRO A 321 1.73 5.56 8.53
N VAL A 322 2.64 5.24 7.61
CA VAL A 322 3.48 6.21 6.91
C VAL A 322 3.12 6.16 5.43
N THR A 323 2.58 7.26 4.92
CA THR A 323 2.25 7.43 3.49
C THR A 323 3.45 7.96 2.74
N ARG A 324 3.83 7.30 1.64
CA ARG A 324 4.85 7.78 0.69
C ARG A 324 4.24 7.85 -0.69
N LEU A 325 4.36 9.00 -1.34
CA LEU A 325 3.95 9.18 -2.73
C LEU A 325 5.05 8.66 -3.67
N LYS A 326 4.72 7.66 -4.46
CA LYS A 326 5.65 7.05 -5.42
C LYS A 326 5.48 7.65 -6.81
N ALA A 327 5.72 8.95 -6.92
CA ALA A 327 5.68 9.69 -8.17
C ALA A 327 7.11 10.08 -8.56
N THR A 328 7.59 9.61 -9.71
CA THR A 328 8.95 9.86 -10.17
C THR A 328 9.26 11.36 -10.20
N GLY A 329 10.31 11.76 -9.47
CA GLY A 329 10.74 13.16 -9.34
C GLY A 329 10.06 13.93 -8.19
N ILE A 330 9.19 13.28 -7.41
CA ILE A 330 8.53 13.87 -6.23
C ILE A 330 8.81 12.96 -5.03
N ASP A 331 9.42 13.53 -3.99
CA ASP A 331 9.64 12.85 -2.73
C ASP A 331 8.73 13.45 -1.68
N LEU A 332 7.66 12.73 -1.34
CA LEU A 332 6.69 13.13 -0.32
C LEU A 332 6.45 11.98 0.65
N THR A 333 6.64 12.28 1.93
CA THR A 333 6.31 11.39 3.04
C THR A 333 5.38 12.14 4.00
N ALA A 334 4.30 11.49 4.43
CA ALA A 334 3.36 12.04 5.41
C ALA A 334 2.89 10.96 6.38
N PHE A 335 2.77 11.31 7.65
CA PHE A 335 2.30 10.43 8.70
C PHE A 335 1.70 11.20 9.87
N GLY A 336 0.81 10.53 10.62
CA GLY A 336 0.16 11.11 11.78
C GLY A 336 -0.72 12.32 11.44
N GLN A 337 -0.86 13.23 12.38
CA GLN A 337 -1.62 14.47 12.25
C GLN A 337 -0.68 15.66 12.32
N VAL A 338 -0.76 16.54 11.33
CA VAL A 338 -0.06 17.82 11.31
C VAL A 338 -1.12 18.91 11.36
N ASP A 339 -1.07 19.75 12.38
CA ASP A 339 -1.93 20.91 12.48
C ASP A 339 -1.17 22.14 11.96
N THR A 340 -1.57 22.59 10.78
CA THR A 340 -1.03 23.79 10.13
C THR A 340 -2.14 24.74 9.70
N ASP A 341 -3.37 24.56 10.19
CA ASP A 341 -4.46 25.48 9.91
C ASP A 341 -4.32 26.74 10.79
N PRO A 342 -3.81 27.86 10.26
CA PRO A 342 -3.63 29.07 11.05
C PRO A 342 -4.98 29.73 11.43
N ASP A 343 -6.07 29.39 10.71
CA ASP A 343 -7.39 29.97 10.92
C ASP A 343 -8.16 29.23 12.03
N HIS A 344 -7.80 27.95 12.28
CA HIS A 344 -8.43 27.11 13.29
C HIS A 344 -7.36 26.25 14.00
N PRO A 345 -6.46 26.86 14.80
CA PRO A 345 -5.45 26.09 15.52
C PRO A 345 -6.13 25.21 16.57
N ASP A 346 -5.77 23.91 16.56
CA ASP A 346 -6.15 23.00 17.64
C ASP A 346 -5.25 23.29 18.86
N PRO A 347 -5.76 23.80 19.97
CA PRO A 347 -4.96 24.12 21.14
C PRO A 347 -4.25 22.90 21.76
N ASP A 348 -4.71 21.69 21.45
CA ASP A 348 -4.13 20.42 21.90
C ASP A 348 -3.19 19.80 20.85
N ALA A 349 -3.00 20.46 19.69
CA ALA A 349 -2.18 19.93 18.59
C ALA A 349 -0.70 19.75 18.97
N GLY A 350 -0.18 20.58 19.87
CA GLY A 350 1.24 20.60 20.23
C GLY A 350 2.04 21.64 19.43
N ASP A 351 3.37 21.58 19.55
CA ASP A 351 4.27 22.50 18.87
C ASP A 351 4.49 22.08 17.42
N THR A 352 4.21 22.98 16.48
CA THR A 352 4.41 22.73 15.05
C THR A 352 5.51 23.62 14.48
N VAL A 353 6.51 22.99 13.85
CA VAL A 353 7.55 23.68 13.08
C VAL A 353 7.27 23.49 11.61
N THR A 354 7.27 24.58 10.84
CA THR A 354 7.05 24.58 9.39
C THR A 354 8.20 25.24 8.65
N VAL A 355 8.67 24.60 7.57
CA VAL A 355 9.66 25.14 6.63
C VAL A 355 9.08 25.10 5.23
N THR A 356 9.16 26.22 4.52
CA THR A 356 8.61 26.32 3.16
C THR A 356 9.62 26.98 2.23
N ASP A 357 9.99 26.29 1.15
CA ASP A 357 10.74 26.85 0.04
C ASP A 357 10.03 26.56 -1.30
N PRO A 358 9.16 27.46 -1.75
CA PRO A 358 8.41 27.27 -2.99
C PRO A 358 9.28 27.28 -4.25
N ARG A 359 10.49 27.86 -4.19
CA ARG A 359 11.38 27.92 -5.38
C ARG A 359 11.99 26.58 -5.68
N THR A 360 12.35 25.80 -4.65
CA THR A 360 12.92 24.46 -4.78
C THR A 360 11.87 23.35 -4.67
N GLY A 361 10.59 23.71 -4.46
CA GLY A 361 9.50 22.74 -4.31
C GLY A 361 9.54 22.00 -2.97
N ARG A 362 10.09 22.60 -1.90
CA ARG A 362 10.23 21.98 -0.59
C ARG A 362 9.18 22.49 0.40
N TYR A 363 8.64 21.55 1.17
CA TYR A 363 7.78 21.82 2.30
C TYR A 363 8.00 20.80 3.40
N GLY A 364 8.20 21.27 4.62
CA GLY A 364 8.28 20.42 5.80
C GLY A 364 7.41 20.97 6.92
N ALA A 365 6.57 20.14 7.52
CA ALA A 365 5.85 20.44 8.74
C ALA A 365 5.99 19.25 9.70
N LEU A 366 6.29 19.55 10.97
CA LEU A 366 6.50 18.58 12.03
C LEU A 366 5.75 19.04 13.28
N THR A 367 4.83 18.21 13.77
CA THR A 367 4.07 18.47 15.01
C THR A 367 4.53 17.51 16.09
N VAL A 368 4.83 18.07 17.27
CA VAL A 368 5.27 17.34 18.46
C VAL A 368 4.36 17.68 19.63
N THR A 369 3.91 16.67 20.37
CA THR A 369 3.12 16.84 21.60
C THR A 369 3.84 16.15 22.74
N GLY A 370 4.30 16.94 23.74
CA GLY A 370 5.16 16.46 24.80
C GLY A 370 6.49 15.94 24.25
N ASP A 371 6.81 14.68 24.48
CA ASP A 371 8.03 13.99 24.03
C ASP A 371 7.80 13.09 22.81
N ARG A 372 6.71 13.28 22.04
CA ARG A 372 6.34 12.39 20.94
C ARG A 372 6.01 13.16 19.65
N ILE A 373 6.46 12.61 18.54
CA ILE A 373 6.03 13.08 17.22
C ILE A 373 4.55 12.69 17.03
N ARG A 374 3.70 13.69 16.79
CA ARG A 374 2.28 13.54 16.45
C ARG A 374 2.09 13.31 14.97
N GLY A 375 2.85 14.00 14.13
CA GLY A 375 2.81 13.85 12.70
C GLY A 375 3.83 14.70 11.97
N ALA A 376 4.04 14.37 10.68
CA ALA A 376 4.86 15.18 9.79
C ALA A 376 4.38 15.09 8.34
N VAL A 377 4.62 16.17 7.59
CA VAL A 377 4.51 16.24 6.13
C VAL A 377 5.85 16.73 5.59
N LEU A 378 6.49 15.93 4.75
CA LEU A 378 7.83 16.15 4.25
C LEU A 378 7.81 16.04 2.73
N LEU A 379 7.96 17.15 2.03
CA LEU A 379 8.09 17.23 0.58
C LEU A 379 9.50 17.76 0.24
N GLY A 380 10.33 16.93 -0.38
CA GLY A 380 11.71 17.24 -0.73
C GLY A 380 12.71 17.19 0.44
N PHE A 381 12.41 16.39 1.49
CA PHE A 381 13.30 16.16 2.65
C PHE A 381 13.50 14.65 2.91
N PRO A 382 14.09 13.89 1.98
CA PRO A 382 14.20 12.44 2.09
C PRO A 382 15.02 11.96 3.30
N GLU A 383 16.06 12.68 3.69
CA GLU A 383 16.92 12.33 4.83
C GLU A 383 16.15 12.44 6.16
N ALA A 384 15.43 13.55 6.35
CA ALA A 384 14.59 13.77 7.52
C ALA A 384 13.41 12.77 7.55
N ALA A 385 12.84 12.45 6.39
CA ALA A 385 11.68 11.57 6.29
C ALA A 385 11.92 10.16 6.85
N ALA A 386 13.11 9.60 6.62
CA ALA A 386 13.46 8.27 7.13
C ALA A 386 13.56 8.27 8.67
N THR A 387 14.29 9.24 9.23
CA THR A 387 14.50 9.37 10.68
C THR A 387 13.21 9.70 11.42
N LEU A 388 12.43 10.67 10.91
CA LEU A 388 11.17 11.08 11.53
C LEU A 388 10.12 9.97 11.48
N ALA A 389 10.02 9.23 10.37
CA ALA A 389 9.13 8.08 10.28
C ALA A 389 9.52 6.99 11.29
N GLN A 390 10.83 6.76 11.50
CA GLN A 390 11.31 5.82 12.50
C GLN A 390 10.93 6.24 13.92
N MET A 391 11.19 7.50 14.28
CA MET A 391 10.81 8.02 15.59
C MET A 391 9.30 7.93 15.81
N TYR A 392 8.49 8.26 14.79
CA TYR A 392 7.04 8.13 14.87
C TYR A 392 6.58 6.69 15.11
N GLU A 393 7.11 5.72 14.37
CA GLU A 393 6.73 4.31 14.48
C GLU A 393 7.15 3.71 15.83
N THR A 394 8.36 4.01 16.29
CA THR A 394 8.90 3.47 17.56
C THR A 394 8.40 4.23 18.80
N GLY A 395 7.92 5.47 18.61
CA GLY A 395 7.57 6.37 19.72
C GLY A 395 8.80 6.98 20.41
N ALA A 396 9.97 6.98 19.74
CA ALA A 396 11.17 7.59 20.26
C ALA A 396 11.01 9.12 20.38
N PRO A 397 11.53 9.73 21.45
CA PRO A 397 11.43 11.18 21.65
C PRO A 397 12.26 11.94 20.62
N PRO A 398 11.73 13.04 20.03
CA PRO A 398 12.52 13.89 19.15
C PRO A 398 13.54 14.72 19.95
N PRO A 399 14.64 15.14 19.31
CA PRO A 399 15.58 16.08 19.91
C PRO A 399 14.93 17.46 20.10
N GLN A 400 15.55 18.31 20.92
CA GLN A 400 15.04 19.66 21.19
C GLN A 400 15.03 20.58 19.96
N ASP A 401 16.01 20.45 19.08
CA ASP A 401 16.09 21.25 17.83
C ASP A 401 15.30 20.56 16.72
N LEU A 402 13.99 20.82 16.70
CA LEU A 402 13.06 20.28 15.71
C LEU A 402 13.33 20.84 14.31
N LEU A 403 13.85 22.08 14.19
CA LEU A 403 14.16 22.68 12.89
C LEU A 403 15.34 21.98 12.23
N ALA A 404 16.40 21.74 12.98
CA ALA A 404 17.55 21.00 12.48
C ALA A 404 17.18 19.55 12.12
N LEU A 405 16.33 18.90 12.91
CA LEU A 405 15.80 17.57 12.63
C LEU A 405 14.99 17.56 11.32
N LEU A 406 14.11 18.55 11.13
CA LEU A 406 13.29 18.69 9.92
C LEU A 406 14.15 18.93 8.66
N GLN A 407 15.28 19.62 8.82
CA GLN A 407 16.25 19.84 7.73
C GLN A 407 17.17 18.64 7.49
N GLY A 408 17.14 17.61 8.32
CA GLY A 408 18.01 16.44 8.22
C GLY A 408 19.47 16.75 8.61
N LEU A 409 19.70 17.75 9.45
CA LEU A 409 21.04 18.12 9.86
C LEU A 409 21.64 17.11 10.84
N PRO A 410 22.91 16.69 10.67
CA PRO A 410 23.56 15.69 11.53
C PRO A 410 23.56 16.02 13.02
N SER A 411 23.62 17.31 13.38
CA SER A 411 23.57 17.78 14.77
C SER A 411 22.28 17.46 15.49
N ALA A 412 21.17 17.32 14.75
CA ALA A 412 19.85 16.98 15.30
C ALA A 412 19.55 15.47 15.21
N LEU A 413 20.24 14.76 14.32
CA LEU A 413 20.09 13.30 14.18
C LEU A 413 20.71 12.54 15.37
N GLY A 414 21.13 13.28 16.43
CA GLY A 414 21.59 12.77 17.70
C GLY A 414 22.65 11.68 17.55
N HIS A 415 23.88 12.02 17.82
CA HIS A 415 24.81 11.03 18.35
C HIS A 415 24.33 10.71 19.78
N SER A 416 23.18 10.07 19.95
CA SER A 416 22.98 9.25 21.12
C SER A 416 24.08 8.20 21.04
N GLN A 417 24.97 8.20 22.02
CA GLN A 417 25.90 7.11 22.31
C GLN A 417 25.11 5.90 22.85
N GLU A 418 23.98 5.60 22.26
CA GLU A 418 23.40 4.27 22.33
C GLU A 418 24.22 3.42 21.37
N GLU A 419 24.75 2.32 21.88
CA GLU A 419 25.45 1.33 21.08
C GLU A 419 24.64 1.10 19.80
N PRO A 420 25.28 1.14 18.61
CA PRO A 420 24.56 0.93 17.36
C PRO A 420 23.79 -0.36 17.47
N GLU A 421 22.47 -0.31 17.21
CA GLU A 421 21.62 -1.49 17.16
C GLU A 421 22.38 -2.56 16.38
N GLN A 422 22.71 -3.68 17.02
CA GLN A 422 23.70 -4.64 16.50
C GLN A 422 23.36 -5.12 15.08
N ASP A 423 22.07 -5.03 14.69
CA ASP A 423 21.61 -5.38 13.36
C ASP A 423 20.36 -4.55 12.96
N PRO A 424 20.51 -3.33 12.44
CA PRO A 424 19.38 -2.45 12.16
C PRO A 424 18.48 -2.98 11.06
N LEU A 425 17.16 -2.79 11.24
CA LEU A 425 16.14 -3.15 10.27
C LEU A 425 16.17 -2.15 9.09
N VAL A 426 16.61 -2.60 7.91
CA VAL A 426 16.72 -1.81 6.69
C VAL A 426 15.41 -1.82 5.89
N CYS A 427 14.89 -3.00 5.56
CA CYS A 427 13.61 -3.13 4.87
C CYS A 427 12.49 -3.48 5.85
N ARG A 428 11.75 -2.47 6.32
CA ARG A 428 10.71 -2.64 7.33
C ARG A 428 9.53 -3.45 6.85
N CYS A 429 9.03 -3.15 5.63
CA CYS A 429 7.87 -3.85 5.08
C CYS A 429 8.09 -5.36 4.86
N ASN A 430 9.35 -5.78 4.67
CA ASN A 430 9.72 -7.18 4.53
C ASN A 430 10.54 -7.71 5.72
N ALA A 431 10.67 -6.91 6.80
CA ALA A 431 11.44 -7.25 8.00
C ALA A 431 12.87 -7.74 7.69
N VAL A 432 13.59 -7.06 6.76
CA VAL A 432 14.94 -7.43 6.36
C VAL A 432 15.94 -6.56 7.10
N HIS A 433 16.78 -7.19 7.88
CA HIS A 433 17.86 -6.57 8.62
C HIS A 433 19.09 -6.30 7.74
N ARG A 434 19.97 -5.45 8.22
CA ARG A 434 21.20 -5.09 7.52
C ARG A 434 22.09 -6.33 7.28
N SER A 435 22.25 -7.17 8.28
CA SER A 435 23.02 -8.42 8.17
C SER A 435 22.52 -9.31 7.03
N THR A 436 21.20 -9.47 6.90
CA THR A 436 20.58 -10.26 5.84
C THR A 436 20.92 -9.73 4.43
N ILE A 437 20.99 -8.39 4.28
CA ILE A 437 21.39 -7.77 3.01
C ILE A 437 22.89 -7.98 2.78
N GLU A 438 23.71 -7.79 3.81
CA GLU A 438 25.15 -8.00 3.76
C GLU A 438 25.50 -9.46 3.41
N ASP A 439 24.80 -10.43 4.00
CA ASP A 439 24.92 -11.85 3.66
C ASP A 439 24.57 -12.14 2.19
N ALA A 440 23.50 -11.51 1.67
CA ALA A 440 23.14 -11.66 0.27
C ALA A 440 24.21 -11.08 -0.68
N LEU A 441 24.82 -9.95 -0.30
CA LEU A 441 25.93 -9.35 -1.02
C LEU A 441 27.18 -10.23 -0.96
N ASP A 442 27.51 -10.84 0.20
CA ASP A 442 28.60 -11.79 0.37
C ASP A 442 28.44 -13.06 -0.45
N GLN A 443 27.19 -13.48 -0.65
CA GLN A 443 26.81 -14.59 -1.51
C GLN A 443 26.75 -14.22 -3.00
N GLY A 444 27.20 -12.99 -3.38
CA GLY A 444 27.36 -12.57 -4.78
C GLY A 444 26.14 -11.84 -5.37
N ALA A 445 25.27 -11.26 -4.57
CA ALA A 445 24.32 -10.27 -5.09
C ALA A 445 25.09 -8.98 -5.42
N THR A 446 24.98 -8.45 -6.66
CA THR A 446 25.76 -7.30 -7.13
C THR A 446 24.91 -6.07 -7.40
N ASP A 447 23.59 -6.22 -7.43
CA ASP A 447 22.62 -5.18 -7.72
C ASP A 447 21.36 -5.33 -6.87
N ARG A 448 20.47 -4.36 -6.99
CA ARG A 448 19.21 -4.33 -6.20
C ARG A 448 18.30 -5.51 -6.50
N ASP A 449 18.25 -5.95 -7.75
CA ASP A 449 17.36 -7.03 -8.16
C ASP A 449 17.85 -8.38 -7.59
N ALA A 450 19.17 -8.60 -7.58
CA ALA A 450 19.78 -9.76 -6.95
C ALA A 450 19.61 -9.77 -5.42
N VAL A 451 19.71 -8.59 -4.77
CA VAL A 451 19.41 -8.45 -3.33
C VAL A 451 17.91 -8.70 -3.07
N ALA A 452 17.03 -8.11 -3.89
CA ALA A 452 15.59 -8.30 -3.79
C ALA A 452 15.19 -9.78 -3.91
N ALA A 453 15.74 -10.49 -4.88
CA ALA A 453 15.47 -11.91 -5.11
C ALA A 453 15.85 -12.80 -3.91
N ARG A 454 16.92 -12.44 -3.16
CA ARG A 454 17.42 -13.23 -2.02
C ARG A 454 16.83 -12.82 -0.68
N THR A 455 16.54 -11.54 -0.50
CA THR A 455 16.15 -10.97 0.80
C THR A 455 14.74 -10.37 0.80
N ARG A 456 14.17 -10.11 -0.38
CA ARG A 456 12.94 -9.34 -0.58
C ARG A 456 13.04 -7.87 -0.17
N ALA A 457 14.21 -7.37 0.21
CA ALA A 457 14.40 -5.94 0.36
C ALA A 457 14.04 -5.23 -0.96
N THR A 458 13.45 -4.05 -0.87
CA THR A 458 12.95 -3.22 -1.99
C THR A 458 11.70 -3.71 -2.74
N THR A 459 11.22 -4.94 -2.53
CA THR A 459 10.05 -5.47 -3.26
C THR A 459 8.70 -4.97 -2.73
N GLY A 460 8.67 -4.30 -1.58
CA GLY A 460 7.45 -3.79 -0.94
C GLY A 460 7.22 -2.31 -1.19
N CYS A 461 7.22 -1.51 -0.13
CA CYS A 461 6.92 -0.07 -0.21
C CYS A 461 8.01 0.79 -0.88
N GLY A 462 9.18 0.23 -1.17
CA GLY A 462 10.31 0.93 -1.80
C GLY A 462 11.08 1.90 -0.89
N GLY A 463 10.68 2.07 0.36
CA GLY A 463 11.30 3.03 1.29
C GLY A 463 12.77 2.74 1.62
N CYS A 464 13.20 1.49 1.48
CA CYS A 464 14.57 1.05 1.73
C CYS A 464 15.48 1.10 0.48
N THR A 465 14.96 1.47 -0.69
CA THR A 465 15.69 1.37 -1.97
C THR A 465 17.02 2.10 -1.94
N ARG A 466 17.06 3.31 -1.35
CA ARG A 466 18.29 4.09 -1.22
C ARG A 466 19.27 3.43 -0.25
N GLN A 467 18.82 3.03 0.93
CA GLN A 467 19.68 2.37 1.93
C GLN A 467 20.28 1.07 1.38
N VAL A 468 19.50 0.29 0.63
CA VAL A 468 19.99 -0.94 -0.05
C VAL A 468 21.03 -0.57 -1.11
N GLN A 469 20.81 0.49 -1.90
CA GLN A 469 21.78 0.95 -2.89
C GLN A 469 23.09 1.43 -2.21
N ASP A 470 22.98 2.18 -1.13
CA ASP A 470 24.15 2.64 -0.37
C ASP A 470 24.97 1.46 0.17
N LEU A 471 24.32 0.37 0.61
CA LEU A 471 25.01 -0.86 1.04
C LEU A 471 25.70 -1.59 -0.13
N ILE A 472 25.10 -1.58 -1.31
CA ILE A 472 25.70 -2.14 -2.54
C ILE A 472 26.93 -1.29 -2.93
N ASP A 473 26.78 0.04 -2.98
CA ASP A 473 27.81 0.97 -3.43
C ASP A 473 29.01 1.04 -2.46
N ALA A 474 28.79 0.75 -1.17
CA ALA A 474 29.84 0.70 -0.15
C ALA A 474 30.79 -0.49 -0.31
N ARG A 475 30.51 -1.46 -1.18
CA ARG A 475 31.37 -2.60 -1.42
C ARG A 475 32.28 -2.39 -2.62
N PRO A 476 33.58 -2.74 -2.51
CA PRO A 476 34.46 -2.71 -3.67
C PRO A 476 33.96 -3.67 -4.74
N ALA A 477 33.98 -3.21 -6.00
CA ALA A 477 33.65 -4.07 -7.14
C ALA A 477 34.45 -5.37 -7.11
N PRO A 478 33.85 -6.56 -7.36
CA PRO A 478 34.58 -7.81 -7.38
C PRO A 478 35.72 -7.69 -8.41
N ALA A 479 36.94 -7.99 -7.96
CA ALA A 479 38.12 -7.99 -8.83
C ALA A 479 37.81 -8.91 -10.02
N ALA A 480 37.87 -8.36 -11.24
CA ALA A 480 37.72 -9.14 -12.45
C ALA A 480 38.73 -10.30 -12.45
N ARG A 481 38.23 -11.52 -12.43
CA ARG A 481 39.04 -12.74 -12.59
C ARG A 481 39.26 -13.04 -14.06
#